data_1f039f690920a08bd73a7a61181536e1
#
_entry.id   1f039f690920a08bd73a7a61181536e1
#
_cell.length_a   1.000
_cell.length_b   1.000
_cell.length_c   1.000
_cell.angle_alpha   90.00
_cell.angle_beta   90.00
_cell.angle_gamma   90.00
#
_symmetry.space_group_name_H-M   'P 1'
#
loop_
_entity.id
_entity.type
_entity.pdbx_description
1 polymer ?
#
loop_
_entity_poly.entity_id
_entity_poly.type
_entity_poly.pdbx_seq_one_letter_code
_entity_poly.pdbx_strand_id
1 'polypeptide(L)'
;MKRPVKFLAAAITAALLSMPANAQGKVGVIDLQKVFDNFWRTKQADVQIKDRLSEFEKLGATMFEDYKKANEEFSKQMESANDPALSNEEKDKRRKDLEKKRKDILEMENNLKQFQQNSQKSLMEQKFRVRESILREVRGVIEEKAKAGGFNMVLDTAALSANQTPILLYSTLSGSENDLSDAVAKQLAASAPPDAPKAEAPKTEEKK
;
A
#
# COMPACT_ATOMS: atom_id res chain seq x y z
N MET A 1 42.58 -42.30 -59.64
CA MET A 1 41.37 -41.59 -59.22
C MET A 1 41.35 -41.51 -57.72
N LYS A 2 41.89 -40.43 -57.12
CA LYS A 2 41.87 -40.16 -55.66
C LYS A 2 41.07 -38.90 -55.39
N ARG A 3 39.88 -39.04 -54.85
CA ARG A 3 38.84 -38.03 -54.64
C ARG A 3 39.00 -37.22 -53.39
N PRO A 4 38.38 -36.06 -53.32
CA PRO A 4 38.67 -35.02 -52.31
C PRO A 4 37.79 -35.22 -51.07
N VAL A 5 38.24 -36.01 -50.13
CA VAL A 5 37.61 -36.14 -48.79
C VAL A 5 37.91 -34.94 -47.95
N LYS A 6 38.87 -34.11 -48.38
CA LYS A 6 39.30 -32.92 -47.58
C LYS A 6 38.29 -31.73 -47.55
N PHE A 7 37.39 -31.65 -48.53
CA PHE A 7 36.40 -30.55 -48.59
C PHE A 7 35.15 -30.82 -47.76
N LEU A 8 34.87 -32.08 -47.44
CA LEU A 8 33.69 -32.41 -46.63
C LEU A 8 33.93 -32.11 -45.13
N ALA A 9 35.15 -32.25 -44.65
CA ALA A 9 35.51 -31.95 -43.24
C ALA A 9 35.49 -30.45 -42.94
N ALA A 10 35.82 -29.59 -43.90
CA ALA A 10 35.81 -28.13 -43.73
C ALA A 10 34.38 -27.54 -43.65
N ALA A 11 33.41 -28.17 -44.35
CA ALA A 11 32.00 -27.71 -44.31
C ALA A 11 31.30 -28.03 -42.98
N ILE A 12 31.65 -29.12 -42.31
CA ILE A 12 31.09 -29.54 -41.04
C ILE A 12 31.61 -28.64 -39.86
N THR A 13 32.88 -28.23 -39.93
CA THR A 13 33.45 -27.33 -38.92
C THR A 13 32.90 -25.90 -39.01
N ALA A 14 32.54 -25.41 -40.19
CA ALA A 14 31.92 -24.09 -40.37
C ALA A 14 30.45 -24.05 -39.87
N ALA A 15 29.71 -25.17 -39.93
CA ALA A 15 28.33 -25.25 -39.43
C ALA A 15 28.23 -25.29 -37.90
N LEU A 16 29.29 -25.73 -37.19
CA LEU A 16 29.32 -25.76 -35.72
C LEU A 16 29.65 -24.40 -35.08
N LEU A 17 30.18 -23.45 -35.85
CA LEU A 17 30.51 -22.09 -35.36
C LEU A 17 29.38 -21.08 -35.51
N SER A 18 28.26 -21.46 -36.13
CA SER A 18 27.10 -20.61 -36.34
C SER A 18 25.97 -20.89 -35.32
N MET A 19 26.28 -21.41 -34.13
CA MET A 19 25.29 -21.37 -33.05
C MET A 19 25.08 -19.92 -32.67
N PRO A 20 23.84 -19.40 -32.77
CA PRO A 20 23.57 -18.03 -32.34
C PRO A 20 23.92 -17.90 -30.85
N ALA A 21 24.79 -16.93 -30.53
CA ALA A 21 25.20 -16.59 -29.19
C ALA A 21 24.01 -15.97 -28.35
N ASN A 22 22.79 -16.39 -28.64
CA ASN A 22 21.57 -15.95 -27.95
C ASN A 22 21.26 -16.74 -26.68
N ALA A 23 22.26 -17.44 -26.10
CA ALA A 23 22.08 -18.13 -24.82
C ALA A 23 22.16 -17.21 -23.60
N GLN A 24 22.52 -15.93 -23.76
CA GLN A 24 22.43 -14.97 -22.68
C GLN A 24 21.00 -14.45 -22.62
N GLY A 25 20.23 -14.94 -21.63
CA GLY A 25 18.87 -14.50 -21.42
C GLY A 25 18.80 -12.97 -21.26
N LYS A 26 17.90 -12.33 -21.99
CA LYS A 26 17.69 -10.88 -21.92
C LYS A 26 17.17 -10.52 -20.52
N VAL A 27 17.89 -9.66 -19.81
CA VAL A 27 17.50 -9.15 -18.47
C VAL A 27 16.95 -7.75 -18.63
N GLY A 28 15.78 -7.51 -18.04
CA GLY A 28 15.17 -6.20 -17.91
C GLY A 28 15.22 -5.68 -16.46
N VAL A 29 14.98 -4.41 -16.31
CA VAL A 29 14.79 -3.78 -15.01
C VAL A 29 13.48 -2.99 -14.99
N ILE A 30 13.01 -2.72 -13.78
CA ILE A 30 11.84 -1.86 -13.53
C ILE A 30 12.00 -1.17 -12.19
N ASP A 31 11.63 0.09 -12.10
CA ASP A 31 11.39 0.79 -10.84
C ASP A 31 9.93 0.58 -10.45
N LEU A 32 9.68 -0.50 -9.70
CA LEU A 32 8.32 -0.89 -9.31
C LEU A 32 7.67 0.16 -8.39
N GLN A 33 8.46 0.84 -7.55
CA GLN A 33 7.96 1.89 -6.67
C GLN A 33 7.45 3.07 -7.49
N LYS A 34 8.25 3.57 -8.44
CA LYS A 34 7.87 4.66 -9.35
C LYS A 34 6.60 4.31 -10.14
N VAL A 35 6.52 3.10 -10.68
CA VAL A 35 5.34 2.63 -11.43
C VAL A 35 4.11 2.57 -10.54
N PHE A 36 4.23 1.99 -9.36
CA PHE A 36 3.14 1.85 -8.39
C PHE A 36 2.61 3.21 -7.93
N ASP A 37 3.50 4.13 -7.54
CA ASP A 37 3.11 5.45 -7.01
C ASP A 37 2.45 6.34 -8.06
N ASN A 38 2.81 6.17 -9.35
CA ASN A 38 2.22 6.93 -10.45
C ASN A 38 0.97 6.28 -11.05
N PHE A 39 0.63 5.07 -10.64
CA PHE A 39 -0.55 4.41 -11.16
C PHE A 39 -1.83 5.08 -10.63
N TRP A 40 -2.79 5.37 -11.52
CA TRP A 40 -4.03 6.06 -11.17
C TRP A 40 -4.84 5.35 -10.08
N ARG A 41 -4.84 4.00 -10.06
CA ARG A 41 -5.50 3.21 -9.01
C ARG A 41 -4.88 3.40 -7.64
N THR A 42 -3.57 3.60 -7.57
CA THR A 42 -2.88 3.92 -6.31
C THR A 42 -3.35 5.28 -5.80
N LYS A 43 -3.38 6.29 -6.66
CA LYS A 43 -3.88 7.62 -6.31
C LYS A 43 -5.33 7.60 -5.84
N GLN A 44 -6.18 6.86 -6.55
CA GLN A 44 -7.58 6.69 -6.16
C GLN A 44 -7.71 6.00 -4.80
N ALA A 45 -6.92 4.95 -4.56
CA ALA A 45 -6.91 4.23 -3.29
C ALA A 45 -6.43 5.11 -2.13
N ASP A 46 -5.42 5.93 -2.35
CA ASP A 46 -4.90 6.88 -1.33
C ASP A 46 -5.98 7.89 -0.92
N VAL A 47 -6.75 8.41 -1.87
CA VAL A 47 -7.89 9.29 -1.59
C VAL A 47 -8.93 8.56 -0.74
N GLN A 48 -9.35 7.36 -1.15
CA GLN A 48 -10.36 6.58 -0.42
C GLN A 48 -9.91 6.23 1.01
N ILE A 49 -8.62 5.90 1.19
CA ILE A 49 -8.05 5.61 2.51
C ILE A 49 -8.00 6.86 3.38
N LYS A 50 -7.66 8.01 2.80
CA LYS A 50 -7.65 9.30 3.49
C LYS A 50 -9.06 9.71 3.93
N ASP A 51 -10.05 9.55 3.06
CA ASP A 51 -11.45 9.84 3.38
C ASP A 51 -11.93 8.94 4.53
N ARG A 52 -11.61 7.65 4.47
CA ARG A 52 -11.95 6.70 5.53
C ARG A 52 -11.29 7.02 6.86
N LEU A 53 -10.03 7.44 6.84
CA LEU A 53 -9.33 7.91 8.03
C LEU A 53 -10.04 9.13 8.63
N SER A 54 -10.39 10.12 7.80
CA SER A 54 -11.13 11.31 8.25
C SER A 54 -12.50 10.98 8.86
N GLU A 55 -13.23 10.00 8.28
CA GLU A 55 -14.48 9.51 8.87
C GLU A 55 -14.26 8.90 10.26
N PHE A 56 -13.24 8.06 10.43
CA PHE A 56 -12.92 7.46 11.71
C PHE A 56 -12.47 8.49 12.75
N GLU A 57 -11.68 9.49 12.34
CA GLU A 57 -11.28 10.60 13.22
C GLU A 57 -12.48 11.39 13.71
N LYS A 58 -13.41 11.74 12.84
CA LYS A 58 -14.63 12.47 13.20
C LYS A 58 -15.51 11.66 14.17
N LEU A 59 -15.73 10.38 13.86
CA LEU A 59 -16.55 9.53 14.73
C LEU A 59 -15.89 9.29 16.07
N GLY A 60 -14.58 9.06 16.11
CA GLY A 60 -13.81 8.91 17.34
C GLY A 60 -13.83 10.18 18.19
N ALA A 61 -13.74 11.36 17.58
CA ALA A 61 -13.85 12.63 18.25
C ALA A 61 -15.26 12.82 18.88
N THR A 62 -16.31 12.46 18.15
CA THR A 62 -17.69 12.51 18.69
C THR A 62 -17.84 11.58 19.90
N MET A 63 -17.40 10.33 19.79
CA MET A 63 -17.46 9.36 20.90
C MET A 63 -16.67 9.86 22.12
N PHE A 64 -15.52 10.48 21.90
CA PHE A 64 -14.69 11.04 22.98
C PHE A 64 -15.38 12.25 23.67
N GLU A 65 -16.01 13.14 22.91
CA GLU A 65 -16.77 14.26 23.46
C GLU A 65 -17.98 13.80 24.27
N ASP A 66 -18.68 12.76 23.81
CA ASP A 66 -19.82 12.19 24.55
C ASP A 66 -19.35 11.54 25.86
N TYR A 67 -18.25 10.79 25.83
CA TYR A 67 -17.60 10.25 27.02
C TYR A 67 -17.20 11.35 28.01
N LYS A 68 -16.58 12.43 27.52
CA LYS A 68 -16.17 13.57 28.34
C LYS A 68 -17.37 14.24 29.01
N LYS A 69 -18.44 14.52 28.26
CA LYS A 69 -19.67 15.09 28.79
C LYS A 69 -20.29 14.19 29.86
N ALA A 70 -20.34 12.88 29.61
CA ALA A 70 -20.87 11.92 30.58
C ALA A 70 -20.08 11.95 31.92
N ASN A 71 -18.74 12.05 31.84
CA ASN A 71 -17.88 12.19 33.03
C ASN A 71 -18.10 13.51 33.79
N GLU A 72 -18.23 14.63 33.06
CA GLU A 72 -18.51 15.94 33.67
C GLU A 72 -19.87 15.93 34.39
N GLU A 73 -20.89 15.36 33.77
CA GLU A 73 -22.21 15.21 34.36
C GLU A 73 -22.17 14.30 35.61
N PHE A 74 -21.43 13.17 35.52
CA PHE A 74 -21.24 12.26 36.65
C PHE A 74 -20.61 13.00 37.85
N SER A 75 -19.55 13.78 37.58
CA SER A 75 -18.89 14.58 38.66
C SER A 75 -19.83 15.55 39.32
N LYS A 76 -20.64 16.29 38.55
CA LYS A 76 -21.65 17.21 39.08
C LYS A 76 -22.73 16.50 39.92
N GLN A 77 -23.19 15.35 39.46
CA GLN A 77 -24.17 14.53 40.16
C GLN A 77 -23.60 13.97 41.47
N MET A 78 -22.33 13.56 41.45
CA MET A 78 -21.63 13.06 42.64
C MET A 78 -21.50 14.14 43.69
N GLU A 79 -21.17 15.38 43.33
CA GLU A 79 -21.16 16.53 44.25
C GLU A 79 -22.53 16.78 44.86
N SER A 80 -23.58 16.78 43.99
CA SER A 80 -24.95 17.02 44.46
C SER A 80 -25.52 15.90 45.33
N ALA A 81 -25.04 14.66 45.17
CA ALA A 81 -25.46 13.52 45.98
C ALA A 81 -24.91 13.54 47.41
N ASN A 82 -23.86 14.33 47.67
CA ASN A 82 -23.23 14.49 48.97
C ASN A 82 -23.79 15.68 49.77
N ASP A 83 -24.85 16.34 49.26
CA ASP A 83 -25.46 17.45 49.94
C ASP A 83 -26.02 17.01 51.32
N PRO A 84 -25.58 17.64 52.43
CA PRO A 84 -26.06 17.29 53.78
C PRO A 84 -27.57 17.51 53.97
N ALA A 85 -28.18 18.40 53.20
CA ALA A 85 -29.60 18.72 53.28
C ALA A 85 -30.55 17.66 52.74
N LEU A 86 -30.03 16.64 52.05
CA LEU A 86 -30.82 15.57 51.46
C LEU A 86 -31.30 14.53 52.48
N SER A 87 -32.51 14.05 52.31
CA SER A 87 -33.04 12.89 53.06
C SER A 87 -32.26 11.60 52.70
N ASN A 88 -32.29 10.62 53.61
CA ASN A 88 -31.64 9.34 53.36
C ASN A 88 -32.21 8.62 52.14
N GLU A 89 -33.51 8.68 51.92
CA GLU A 89 -34.17 8.09 50.76
C GLU A 89 -33.71 8.73 49.44
N GLU A 90 -33.57 10.04 49.41
CA GLU A 90 -33.06 10.77 48.25
C GLU A 90 -31.58 10.45 47.99
N LYS A 91 -30.77 10.32 49.03
CA LYS A 91 -29.37 9.90 48.93
C LYS A 91 -29.24 8.49 48.30
N ASP A 92 -30.06 7.56 48.75
CA ASP A 92 -30.03 6.18 48.23
C ASP A 92 -30.49 6.11 46.78
N LYS A 93 -31.47 6.91 46.37
CA LYS A 93 -31.88 7.01 44.96
C LYS A 93 -30.73 7.56 44.09
N ARG A 94 -30.13 8.68 44.52
CA ARG A 94 -29.00 9.29 43.79
C ARG A 94 -27.80 8.36 43.69
N ARG A 95 -27.50 7.56 44.70
CA ARG A 95 -26.43 6.54 44.66
C ARG A 95 -26.72 5.48 43.60
N LYS A 96 -27.95 4.98 43.50
CA LYS A 96 -28.32 4.00 42.44
C LYS A 96 -28.18 4.60 41.04
N ASP A 97 -28.58 5.84 40.86
CA ASP A 97 -28.44 6.54 39.58
C ASP A 97 -26.97 6.77 39.23
N LEU A 98 -26.13 7.12 40.21
CA LEU A 98 -24.67 7.24 40.02
C LEU A 98 -24.01 5.90 39.67
N GLU A 99 -24.42 4.80 40.30
CA GLU A 99 -23.91 3.46 39.95
C GLU A 99 -24.26 3.08 38.51
N LYS A 100 -25.48 3.37 38.06
CA LYS A 100 -25.89 3.16 36.69
C LYS A 100 -25.04 3.99 35.72
N LYS A 101 -24.94 5.30 36.00
CA LYS A 101 -24.17 6.23 35.16
C LYS A 101 -22.71 5.86 35.08
N ARG A 102 -22.12 5.38 36.19
CA ARG A 102 -20.74 4.85 36.19
C ARG A 102 -20.57 3.65 35.27
N LYS A 103 -21.54 2.73 35.23
CA LYS A 103 -21.50 1.57 34.29
C LYS A 103 -21.59 2.04 32.85
N ASP A 104 -22.49 2.98 32.57
CA ASP A 104 -22.64 3.55 31.22
C ASP A 104 -21.34 4.22 30.72
N ILE A 105 -20.67 4.98 31.61
CA ILE A 105 -19.37 5.61 31.32
C ILE A 105 -18.28 4.57 31.04
N LEU A 106 -18.22 3.50 31.84
CA LEU A 106 -17.26 2.40 31.60
C LEU A 106 -17.53 1.68 30.26
N GLU A 107 -18.80 1.55 29.88
CA GLU A 107 -19.19 1.02 28.58
C GLU A 107 -18.76 1.94 27.45
N MET A 108 -18.99 3.27 27.59
CA MET A 108 -18.53 4.26 26.61
C MET A 108 -17.01 4.24 26.43
N GLU A 109 -16.24 4.14 27.51
CA GLU A 109 -14.78 4.01 27.48
C GLU A 109 -14.33 2.75 26.72
N ASN A 110 -14.96 1.61 27.03
CA ASN A 110 -14.66 0.35 26.33
C ASN A 110 -15.02 0.42 24.85
N ASN A 111 -16.17 1.00 24.52
CA ASN A 111 -16.61 1.17 23.14
C ASN A 111 -15.66 2.08 22.35
N LEU A 112 -15.20 3.18 22.95
CA LEU A 112 -14.22 4.08 22.35
C LEU A 112 -12.90 3.35 22.06
N LYS A 113 -12.39 2.59 23.03
CA LYS A 113 -11.16 1.81 22.88
C LYS A 113 -11.29 0.74 21.80
N GLN A 114 -12.39 0.00 21.78
CA GLN A 114 -12.67 -1.00 20.74
C GLN A 114 -12.80 -0.34 19.36
N PHE A 115 -13.49 0.79 19.28
CA PHE A 115 -13.62 1.54 18.04
C PHE A 115 -12.26 1.96 17.48
N GLN A 116 -11.37 2.52 18.32
CA GLN A 116 -10.02 2.91 17.91
C GLN A 116 -9.21 1.71 17.38
N GLN A 117 -9.24 0.59 18.10
CA GLN A 117 -8.53 -0.63 17.69
C GLN A 117 -9.08 -1.20 16.37
N ASN A 118 -10.41 -1.30 16.26
CA ASN A 118 -11.07 -1.84 15.08
C ASN A 118 -10.88 -0.95 13.86
N SER A 119 -10.95 0.37 14.02
CA SER A 119 -10.72 1.33 12.95
C SER A 119 -9.30 1.25 12.42
N GLN A 120 -8.31 1.17 13.31
CA GLN A 120 -6.90 1.04 12.94
C GLN A 120 -6.63 -0.28 12.21
N LYS A 121 -7.17 -1.39 12.72
CA LYS A 121 -7.07 -2.70 12.07
C LYS A 121 -7.74 -2.70 10.70
N SER A 122 -8.95 -2.15 10.59
CA SER A 122 -9.70 -2.06 9.34
C SER A 122 -8.95 -1.26 8.26
N LEU A 123 -8.37 -0.11 8.63
CA LEU A 123 -7.55 0.69 7.71
C LEU A 123 -6.30 -0.06 7.24
N MET A 124 -5.62 -0.75 8.15
CA MET A 124 -4.42 -1.53 7.81
C MET A 124 -4.76 -2.67 6.85
N GLU A 125 -5.81 -3.43 7.13
CA GLU A 125 -6.29 -4.49 6.26
C GLU A 125 -6.75 -3.98 4.89
N GLN A 126 -7.43 -2.83 4.85
CA GLN A 126 -7.84 -2.21 3.60
C GLN A 126 -6.63 -1.78 2.77
N LYS A 127 -5.66 -1.10 3.38
CA LYS A 127 -4.39 -0.72 2.72
C LYS A 127 -3.68 -1.94 2.13
N PHE A 128 -3.59 -3.01 2.91
CA PHE A 128 -2.95 -4.24 2.46
C PHE A 128 -3.66 -4.86 1.26
N ARG A 129 -4.99 -5.07 1.35
CA ARG A 129 -5.79 -5.66 0.26
C ARG A 129 -5.71 -4.85 -1.03
N VAL A 130 -5.81 -3.52 -0.92
CA VAL A 130 -5.75 -2.62 -2.07
C VAL A 130 -4.37 -2.65 -2.70
N ARG A 131 -3.30 -2.56 -1.90
CA ARG A 131 -1.92 -2.66 -2.37
C ARG A 131 -1.67 -3.98 -3.10
N GLU A 132 -2.07 -5.11 -2.54
CA GLU A 132 -1.93 -6.43 -3.18
C GLU A 132 -2.70 -6.53 -4.51
N SER A 133 -3.91 -5.96 -4.56
CA SER A 133 -4.69 -5.91 -5.80
C SER A 133 -3.98 -5.12 -6.90
N ILE A 134 -3.47 -3.94 -6.55
CA ILE A 134 -2.75 -3.07 -7.49
C ILE A 134 -1.44 -3.72 -7.95
N LEU A 135 -0.65 -4.28 -7.03
CA LEU A 135 0.59 -4.98 -7.38
C LEU A 135 0.35 -6.18 -8.29
N ARG A 136 -0.74 -6.89 -8.12
CA ARG A 136 -1.11 -8.01 -9.02
C ARG A 136 -1.36 -7.53 -10.44
N GLU A 137 -2.06 -6.41 -10.59
CA GLU A 137 -2.32 -5.81 -11.91
C GLU A 137 -1.04 -5.31 -12.56
N VAL A 138 -0.21 -4.59 -11.81
CA VAL A 138 1.09 -4.11 -12.28
C VAL A 138 1.98 -5.27 -12.72
N ARG A 139 2.03 -6.36 -11.95
CA ARG A 139 2.79 -7.58 -12.33
C ARG A 139 2.28 -8.20 -13.60
N GLY A 140 0.96 -8.23 -13.83
CA GLY A 140 0.39 -8.74 -15.08
C GLY A 140 0.88 -7.96 -16.29
N VAL A 141 0.93 -6.63 -16.20
CA VAL A 141 1.46 -5.77 -17.27
C VAL A 141 2.97 -5.96 -17.46
N ILE A 142 3.73 -6.12 -16.37
CA ILE A 142 5.17 -6.41 -16.42
C ILE A 142 5.41 -7.73 -17.18
N GLU A 143 4.67 -8.79 -16.84
CA GLU A 143 4.79 -10.08 -17.50
C GLU A 143 4.47 -10.01 -19.00
N GLU A 144 3.42 -9.29 -19.37
CA GLU A 144 3.05 -9.06 -20.77
C GLU A 144 4.19 -8.37 -21.53
N LYS A 145 4.72 -7.27 -20.99
CA LYS A 145 5.84 -6.52 -21.59
C LYS A 145 7.11 -7.35 -21.64
N ALA A 146 7.42 -8.10 -20.60
CA ALA A 146 8.59 -8.95 -20.53
C ALA A 146 8.53 -10.04 -21.61
N LYS A 147 7.39 -10.72 -21.76
CA LYS A 147 7.18 -11.74 -22.79
C LYS A 147 7.28 -11.15 -24.20
N ALA A 148 6.62 -10.02 -24.45
CA ALA A 148 6.66 -9.34 -25.74
C ALA A 148 8.07 -8.84 -26.10
N GLY A 149 8.86 -8.41 -25.13
CA GLY A 149 10.24 -7.94 -25.29
C GLY A 149 11.30 -9.06 -25.31
N GLY A 150 10.91 -10.32 -25.11
CA GLY A 150 11.82 -11.46 -25.06
C GLY A 150 12.73 -11.46 -23.84
N PHE A 151 12.29 -10.86 -22.73
CA PHE A 151 13.04 -10.88 -21.47
C PHE A 151 12.85 -12.21 -20.74
N ASN A 152 13.97 -12.76 -20.25
CA ASN A 152 13.97 -13.95 -19.42
C ASN A 152 13.80 -13.64 -17.93
N MET A 153 14.16 -12.40 -17.53
CA MET A 153 14.10 -11.93 -16.15
C MET A 153 13.87 -10.42 -16.14
N VAL A 154 13.10 -9.96 -15.17
CA VAL A 154 12.94 -8.51 -14.85
C VAL A 154 13.24 -8.33 -13.38
N LEU A 155 14.15 -7.41 -13.05
CA LEU A 155 14.58 -7.09 -11.70
C LEU A 155 14.00 -5.74 -11.26
N ASP A 156 13.52 -5.68 -10.04
CA ASP A 156 13.05 -4.43 -9.44
C ASP A 156 14.24 -3.64 -8.88
N THR A 157 14.47 -2.44 -9.41
CA THR A 157 15.55 -1.55 -8.98
C THR A 157 15.25 -0.84 -7.65
N ALA A 158 13.97 -0.76 -7.28
CA ALA A 158 13.53 -0.17 -6.02
C ALA A 158 13.40 -1.20 -4.89
N ALA A 159 13.67 -2.49 -5.15
CA ALA A 159 13.51 -3.55 -4.16
C ALA A 159 14.49 -3.39 -2.99
N LEU A 160 13.93 -3.48 -1.78
CA LEU A 160 14.68 -3.42 -0.53
C LEU A 160 14.68 -4.78 0.16
N SER A 161 15.79 -5.09 0.82
CA SER A 161 15.89 -6.23 1.73
C SER A 161 15.08 -6.00 3.02
N ALA A 162 14.98 -7.01 3.88
CA ALA A 162 14.34 -6.88 5.19
C ALA A 162 14.97 -5.79 6.08
N ASN A 163 16.26 -5.48 5.87
CA ASN A 163 16.99 -4.43 6.57
C ASN A 163 16.93 -3.08 5.84
N GLN A 164 16.01 -2.92 4.88
CA GLN A 164 15.83 -1.70 4.09
C GLN A 164 17.06 -1.26 3.27
N THR A 165 17.93 -2.21 2.93
CA THR A 165 19.04 -1.96 2.00
C THR A 165 18.64 -2.34 0.58
N PRO A 166 19.06 -1.59 -0.46
CA PRO A 166 18.77 -1.95 -1.85
C PRO A 166 19.27 -3.35 -2.17
N ILE A 167 18.43 -4.15 -2.83
CA ILE A 167 18.79 -5.49 -3.30
C ILE A 167 19.66 -5.37 -4.55
N LEU A 168 19.31 -4.47 -5.46
CA LEU A 168 20.08 -4.16 -6.65
C LEU A 168 20.93 -2.92 -6.38
N LEU A 169 22.23 -3.11 -6.19
CA LEU A 169 23.17 -2.03 -5.83
C LEU A 169 23.67 -1.23 -7.04
N TYR A 170 23.70 -1.87 -8.22
CA TYR A 170 24.17 -1.26 -9.46
C TYR A 170 23.51 -1.90 -10.67
N SER A 171 23.12 -1.06 -11.62
CA SER A 171 22.60 -1.50 -12.92
C SER A 171 22.88 -0.43 -13.98
N THR A 172 23.36 -0.84 -15.14
CA THR A 172 23.45 0.01 -16.34
C THR A 172 22.18 -0.05 -17.18
N LEU A 173 21.20 -0.86 -16.76
CA LEU A 173 19.96 -1.08 -17.52
C LEU A 173 18.89 -0.04 -17.25
N SER A 174 18.98 0.69 -16.11
CA SER A 174 18.04 1.76 -15.77
C SER A 174 18.13 2.90 -16.79
N GLY A 175 16.98 3.33 -17.33
CA GLY A 175 16.91 4.34 -18.38
C GLY A 175 17.36 3.87 -19.77
N SER A 176 17.69 2.58 -19.93
CA SER A 176 18.02 1.97 -21.24
C SER A 176 16.79 1.36 -21.89
N GLU A 177 16.95 0.79 -23.09
CA GLU A 177 15.90 0.01 -23.77
C GLU A 177 15.43 -1.23 -23.01
N ASN A 178 16.20 -1.67 -22.00
CA ASN A 178 15.87 -2.78 -21.11
C ASN A 178 15.16 -2.33 -19.83
N ASP A 179 14.90 -1.03 -19.67
CA ASP A 179 14.08 -0.49 -18.57
C ASP A 179 12.60 -0.48 -18.98
N LEU A 180 11.81 -1.29 -18.30
CA LEU A 180 10.38 -1.44 -18.55
C LEU A 180 9.50 -0.39 -17.83
N SER A 181 10.07 0.44 -16.97
CA SER A 181 9.34 1.35 -16.09
C SER A 181 8.36 2.24 -16.85
N ASP A 182 8.84 2.93 -17.88
CA ASP A 182 8.01 3.88 -18.64
C ASP A 182 7.00 3.17 -19.55
N ALA A 183 7.39 2.02 -20.14
CA ALA A 183 6.50 1.21 -20.98
C ALA A 183 5.32 0.62 -20.17
N VAL A 184 5.59 0.14 -18.95
CA VAL A 184 4.57 -0.38 -18.03
C VAL A 184 3.69 0.77 -17.52
N ALA A 185 4.29 1.88 -17.07
CA ALA A 185 3.54 3.04 -16.60
C ALA A 185 2.60 3.59 -17.68
N LYS A 186 3.05 3.67 -18.94
CA LYS A 186 2.23 4.13 -20.06
C LYS A 186 1.05 3.19 -20.32
N GLN A 187 1.24 1.87 -20.26
CA GLN A 187 0.14 0.92 -20.44
C GLN A 187 -0.88 1.01 -19.31
N LEU A 188 -0.42 1.12 -18.06
CA LEU A 188 -1.28 1.30 -16.90
C LEU A 188 -2.06 2.63 -16.96
N ALA A 189 -1.42 3.71 -17.43
CA ALA A 189 -2.09 4.99 -17.62
C ALA A 189 -3.16 4.93 -18.72
N ALA A 190 -2.96 4.14 -19.77
CA ALA A 190 -3.95 3.95 -20.83
C ALA A 190 -5.23 3.23 -20.36
N SER A 191 -5.18 2.50 -19.24
CA SER A 191 -6.34 1.84 -18.62
C SER A 191 -7.17 2.78 -17.73
N ALA A 192 -6.73 4.04 -17.56
CA ALA A 192 -7.40 4.99 -16.68
C ALA A 192 -8.78 5.41 -17.23
N PRO A 193 -9.84 5.38 -16.41
CA PRO A 193 -11.11 5.96 -16.78
C PRO A 193 -10.99 7.50 -16.93
N PRO A 194 -11.93 8.16 -17.65
CA PRO A 194 -11.87 9.60 -17.88
C PRO A 194 -11.76 10.47 -16.62
N ASP A 195 -12.35 9.99 -15.53
CA ASP A 195 -12.41 10.69 -14.22
C ASP A 195 -11.27 10.26 -13.26
N ALA A 196 -10.28 9.52 -13.73
CA ALA A 196 -9.19 9.07 -12.88
C ALA A 196 -8.34 10.24 -12.38
N PRO A 197 -7.86 10.21 -11.12
CA PRO A 197 -6.90 11.18 -10.63
C PRO A 197 -5.66 11.19 -11.53
N LYS A 198 -5.34 12.34 -12.09
CA LYS A 198 -4.14 12.48 -12.94
C LYS A 198 -2.89 12.30 -12.09
N ALA A 199 -1.92 11.57 -12.62
CA ALA A 199 -0.60 11.52 -12.04
C ALA A 199 -0.03 12.94 -11.97
N GLU A 200 0.30 13.40 -10.75
CA GLU A 200 1.09 14.63 -10.63
C GLU A 200 2.46 14.37 -11.28
N ALA A 201 2.87 15.28 -12.15
CA ALA A 201 4.21 15.22 -12.72
C ALA A 201 5.24 15.19 -11.59
N PRO A 202 6.29 14.36 -11.68
CA PRO A 202 7.32 14.29 -10.64
C PRO A 202 7.87 15.68 -10.39
N LYS A 203 7.77 16.16 -9.15
CA LYS A 203 8.47 17.38 -8.74
C LYS A 203 9.96 17.09 -8.88
N THR A 204 10.57 17.70 -9.87
CA THR A 204 12.02 17.72 -10.03
C THR A 204 12.57 18.44 -8.81
N GLU A 205 13.12 17.69 -7.84
CA GLU A 205 13.92 18.31 -6.78
C GLU A 205 15.17 18.88 -7.44
N GLU A 206 15.16 20.19 -7.67
CA GLU A 206 16.40 20.93 -7.93
C GLU A 206 17.30 20.77 -6.73
N LYS A 207 18.31 19.91 -6.88
CA LYS A 207 19.45 19.89 -5.96
C LYS A 207 20.17 21.24 -6.06
N LYS A 208 20.02 22.03 -4.99
CA LYS A 208 20.95 23.12 -4.67
C LYS A 208 22.21 22.57 -4.05
#